data_c0e43aabf9ece1b92a383b5d2a768fc3
#
_entry.id   c0e43aabf9ece1b92a383b5d2a768fc3
#
_cell.length_a   1.000
_cell.length_b   1.000
_cell.length_c   1.000
_cell.angle_alpha   90.00
_cell.angle_beta   90.00
_cell.angle_gamma   90.00
#
_symmetry.space_group_name_H-M   'P 1'
#
loop_
_entity.id
_entity.type
_entity.pdbx_description
1 polymer ?
#
loop_
_entity_poly.entity_id
_entity_poly.type
_entity_poly.pdbx_seq_one_letter_code
_entity_poly.pdbx_strand_id
1 'polypeptide(L)'
;MTEQRHKLVWFVPEAALDATRDAVFAAGAGRIGDYERCSWYTAGTGTFLGGEGTEPTIGTAGQEERTPELRVETVVPGDRVEPVVAALLAAHPYEEVAYDLYALA
;
A
#
# COMPACT_ATOMS: atom_id res chain seq x y z
N MET A 1 -19.51 -20.45 6.83
CA MET A 1 -18.35 -19.94 7.57
C MET A 1 -17.84 -18.66 6.92
N THR A 2 -17.63 -17.64 7.71
CA THR A 2 -17.16 -16.35 7.20
C THR A 2 -15.65 -16.38 7.04
N GLU A 3 -15.20 -16.04 5.86
CA GLU A 3 -13.77 -15.92 5.60
C GLU A 3 -13.19 -14.72 6.30
N GLN A 4 -11.98 -14.85 6.86
CA GLN A 4 -11.29 -13.74 7.49
C GLN A 4 -10.91 -12.70 6.45
N ARG A 5 -11.32 -11.46 6.68
CA ARG A 5 -10.95 -10.34 5.81
C ARG A 5 -9.91 -9.48 6.51
N HIS A 6 -9.14 -8.78 5.70
CA HIS A 6 -8.10 -7.87 6.19
C HIS A 6 -8.29 -6.49 5.58
N LYS A 7 -7.84 -5.48 6.28
CA LYS A 7 -7.67 -4.14 5.74
C LYS A 7 -6.20 -3.97 5.38
N LEU A 8 -5.94 -3.73 4.11
CA LEU A 8 -4.62 -3.38 3.64
C LEU A 8 -4.52 -1.86 3.56
N VAL A 9 -3.48 -1.31 4.18
CA VAL A 9 -3.17 0.12 4.13
C VAL A 9 -1.78 0.26 3.57
N TRP A 10 -1.60 1.17 2.60
CA TRP A 10 -0.25 1.49 2.14
C TRP A 10 -0.14 2.98 1.87
N PHE A 11 1.11 3.44 1.81
CA PHE A 11 1.44 4.84 1.57
C PHE A 11 2.21 4.92 0.26
N VAL A 12 1.84 5.85 -0.60
CA VAL A 12 2.33 5.87 -1.97
C VAL A 12 2.37 7.29 -2.51
N PRO A 13 3.38 7.66 -3.31
CA PRO A 13 3.34 8.94 -4.01
C PRO A 13 2.21 8.95 -5.03
N GLU A 14 1.64 10.12 -5.26
CA GLU A 14 0.48 10.27 -6.15
C GLU A 14 0.73 9.65 -7.53
N ALA A 15 1.94 9.80 -8.06
CA ALA A 15 2.28 9.28 -9.39
C ALA A 15 2.14 7.74 -9.50
N ALA A 16 2.23 7.03 -8.38
CA ALA A 16 2.11 5.57 -8.35
C ALA A 16 0.80 5.08 -7.74
N LEU A 17 -0.14 5.96 -7.46
CA LEU A 17 -1.42 5.60 -6.86
C LEU A 17 -2.17 4.57 -7.71
N ASP A 18 -2.40 4.88 -8.97
CA ASP A 18 -3.21 4.01 -9.82
C ASP A 18 -2.49 2.70 -10.15
N ALA A 19 -1.17 2.72 -10.34
CA ALA A 19 -0.42 1.50 -10.59
C ALA A 19 -0.51 0.52 -9.41
N THR A 20 -0.39 1.01 -8.18
CA THR A 20 -0.52 0.16 -6.99
C THR A 20 -1.96 -0.31 -6.79
N ARG A 21 -2.94 0.55 -6.99
CA ARG A 21 -4.35 0.17 -6.90
C ARG A 21 -4.69 -0.91 -7.94
N ASP A 22 -4.32 -0.70 -9.19
CA ASP A 22 -4.57 -1.68 -10.25
C ASP A 22 -3.96 -3.04 -9.92
N ALA A 23 -2.73 -3.05 -9.40
CA ALA A 23 -2.04 -4.28 -9.06
C ALA A 23 -2.76 -5.05 -7.94
N VAL A 24 -3.14 -4.38 -6.85
CA VAL A 24 -3.80 -5.07 -5.74
C VAL A 24 -5.20 -5.54 -6.11
N PHE A 25 -5.93 -4.77 -6.92
CA PHE A 25 -7.25 -5.20 -7.37
C PHE A 25 -7.17 -6.40 -8.32
N ALA A 26 -6.22 -6.41 -9.23
CA ALA A 26 -6.00 -7.56 -10.11
C ALA A 26 -5.66 -8.83 -9.33
N ALA A 27 -4.99 -8.69 -8.19
CA ALA A 27 -4.62 -9.82 -7.34
C ALA A 27 -5.75 -10.29 -6.41
N GLY A 28 -6.88 -9.58 -6.35
CA GLY A 28 -8.07 -10.02 -5.61
C GLY A 28 -8.55 -9.10 -4.50
N ALA A 29 -7.94 -7.93 -4.32
CA ALA A 29 -8.39 -6.97 -3.32
C ALA A 29 -9.59 -6.15 -3.81
N GLY A 30 -10.28 -5.49 -2.88
CA GLY A 30 -11.25 -4.45 -3.21
C GLY A 30 -12.67 -4.91 -3.50
N ARG A 31 -13.03 -6.13 -3.15
CA ARG A 31 -14.40 -6.63 -3.40
C ARG A 31 -15.24 -6.54 -2.16
N ILE A 32 -16.40 -5.91 -2.28
CA ILE A 32 -17.40 -5.83 -1.22
C ILE A 32 -18.76 -6.14 -1.88
N GLY A 33 -19.31 -7.31 -1.60
CA GLY A 33 -20.52 -7.78 -2.26
C GLY A 33 -20.32 -7.81 -3.77
N ASP A 34 -21.19 -7.13 -4.51
CA ASP A 34 -21.11 -7.05 -5.97
C ASP A 34 -20.26 -5.87 -6.47
N TYR A 35 -19.65 -5.13 -5.56
CA TYR A 35 -18.78 -4.01 -5.93
C TYR A 35 -17.33 -4.47 -6.02
N GLU A 36 -16.62 -3.92 -7.00
CA GLU A 36 -15.21 -4.19 -7.20
C GLU A 36 -14.40 -2.90 -7.03
N ARG A 37 -13.10 -3.03 -6.86
CA ARG A 37 -12.17 -1.90 -6.78
C ARG A 37 -12.51 -0.92 -5.67
N CYS A 38 -13.05 -1.44 -4.57
CA CYS A 38 -13.40 -0.61 -3.42
C CYS A 38 -12.13 -0.20 -2.69
N SER A 39 -11.93 1.10 -2.58
CA SER A 39 -10.79 1.65 -1.84
C SER A 39 -11.13 3.05 -1.35
N TRP A 40 -10.32 3.53 -0.44
CA TRP A 40 -10.41 4.90 0.06
C TRP A 40 -8.99 5.45 0.16
N TYR A 41 -8.79 6.71 -0.19
CA TYR A 41 -7.48 7.32 -0.03
C TYR A 41 -7.57 8.80 0.29
N THR A 42 -6.50 9.31 0.91
CA THR A 42 -6.39 10.72 1.27
C THR A 42 -4.93 11.16 1.18
N ALA A 43 -4.75 12.45 0.96
CA ALA A 43 -3.42 13.05 0.92
C ALA A 43 -2.89 13.33 2.32
N GLY A 44 -1.60 13.24 2.47
CA GLY A 44 -0.91 13.53 3.72
C GLY A 44 0.56 13.75 3.48
N THR A 45 1.32 13.80 4.56
CA THR A 45 2.77 14.01 4.52
C THR A 45 3.45 12.84 5.22
N GLY A 46 4.31 12.15 4.48
CA GLY A 46 5.14 11.11 5.05
C GLY A 46 6.50 11.68 5.46
N THR A 47 7.09 11.08 6.48
CA THR A 47 8.44 11.46 6.93
C THR A 47 9.30 10.22 7.03
N PHE A 48 10.59 10.39 6.72
CA PHE A 48 11.54 9.31 6.88
C PHE A 48 12.96 9.85 6.97
N LEU A 49 13.83 9.04 7.54
CA LEU A 49 15.26 9.32 7.62
C LEU A 49 16.00 8.06 7.19
N GLY A 50 16.58 8.09 5.99
CA GLY A 50 17.39 6.98 5.51
C GLY A 50 18.70 6.88 6.29
N GLY A 51 18.98 5.71 6.86
CA GLY A 51 20.24 5.47 7.53
C GLY A 51 21.39 5.21 6.56
N GLU A 52 22.58 5.07 7.09
CA GLU A 52 23.74 4.68 6.29
C GLU A 52 23.47 3.36 5.58
N GLY A 53 23.78 3.29 4.31
CA GLY A 53 23.58 2.07 3.52
C GLY A 53 22.26 1.99 2.80
N THR A 54 21.31 2.92 3.04
CA THR A 54 20.07 2.96 2.27
C THR A 54 20.29 3.64 0.91
N GLU A 55 19.43 3.27 -0.04
CA GLU A 55 19.38 3.91 -1.36
C GLU A 55 17.95 4.42 -1.58
N PRO A 56 17.57 5.53 -0.89
CA PRO A 56 16.19 6.01 -0.97
C PRO A 56 15.84 6.52 -2.37
N THR A 57 14.62 6.22 -2.81
CA THR A 57 14.07 6.73 -4.07
C THR A 57 13.91 8.24 -4.01
N ILE A 58 13.59 8.77 -2.83
CA ILE A 58 13.43 10.22 -2.58
C ILE A 58 14.35 10.59 -1.44
N GLY A 59 15.07 11.70 -1.59
CA GLY A 59 15.91 12.25 -0.55
C GLY A 59 17.32 11.64 -0.50
N THR A 60 18.01 11.94 0.57
CA THR A 60 19.41 11.55 0.77
C THR A 60 19.56 10.85 2.12
N ALA A 61 20.33 9.78 2.17
CA ALA A 61 20.63 9.09 3.43
C ALA A 61 21.22 10.08 4.45
N GLY A 62 20.77 9.97 5.69
CA GLY A 62 21.22 10.83 6.78
C GLY A 62 20.47 12.15 6.92
N GLN A 63 19.47 12.41 6.07
CA GLN A 63 18.63 13.61 6.15
C GLN A 63 17.17 13.23 6.29
N GLU A 64 16.48 13.85 7.25
CA GLU A 64 15.06 13.64 7.40
C GLU A 64 14.31 14.34 6.28
N GLU A 65 13.42 13.61 5.64
CA GLU A 65 12.61 14.11 4.54
C GLU A 65 11.13 14.17 4.92
N ARG A 66 10.43 15.15 4.36
CA ARG A 66 8.99 15.24 4.40
C ARG A 66 8.49 15.24 2.97
N THR A 67 7.63 14.28 2.65
CA THR A 67 7.17 14.13 1.27
C THR A 67 5.66 13.99 1.22
N PRO A 68 5.03 14.64 0.22
CA PRO A 68 3.60 14.42 0.00
C PRO A 68 3.36 12.98 -0.44
N GLU A 69 2.36 12.35 0.16
CA GLU A 69 1.96 11.00 -0.23
C GLU A 69 0.50 10.77 0.06
N LEU A 70 -0.03 9.68 -0.45
CA LEU A 70 -1.39 9.26 -0.21
C LEU A 70 -1.41 8.04 0.68
N ARG A 71 -2.36 8.02 1.62
CA ARG A 71 -2.70 6.81 2.38
C ARG A 71 -3.85 6.14 1.65
N VAL A 72 -3.71 4.86 1.34
CA VAL A 72 -4.71 4.10 0.59
C VAL A 72 -5.16 2.92 1.42
N GLU A 73 -6.46 2.65 1.44
CA GLU A 73 -7.04 1.51 2.18
C GLU A 73 -7.93 0.70 1.26
N THR A 74 -7.83 -0.62 1.40
CA THR A 74 -8.74 -1.53 0.71
C THR A 74 -8.94 -2.79 1.53
N VAL A 75 -9.91 -3.61 1.15
CA VAL A 75 -10.19 -4.87 1.83
C VAL A 75 -9.59 -6.03 1.04
N VAL A 76 -9.11 -7.03 1.75
CA VAL A 76 -8.47 -8.21 1.14
C VAL A 76 -9.05 -9.47 1.76
N PRO A 77 -9.58 -10.42 0.95
CA PRO A 77 -9.97 -11.72 1.46
C PRO A 77 -8.75 -12.46 2.02
N GLY A 78 -8.96 -13.26 3.06
CA GLY A 78 -7.86 -13.93 3.74
C GLY A 78 -7.02 -14.85 2.85
N ASP A 79 -7.65 -15.49 1.87
CA ASP A 79 -6.97 -16.37 0.92
C ASP A 79 -6.22 -15.62 -0.19
N ARG A 80 -6.33 -14.29 -0.24
CA ARG A 80 -5.66 -13.46 -1.25
C ARG A 80 -4.57 -12.56 -0.68
N VAL A 81 -4.28 -12.66 0.60
CA VAL A 81 -3.29 -11.78 1.25
C VAL A 81 -1.91 -11.90 0.59
N GLU A 82 -1.41 -13.11 0.42
CA GLU A 82 -0.07 -13.28 -0.18
C GLU A 82 0.04 -12.71 -1.59
N PRO A 83 -0.84 -13.05 -2.54
CA PRO A 83 -0.72 -12.49 -3.88
C PRO A 83 -0.98 -10.99 -3.93
N VAL A 84 -1.86 -10.46 -3.07
CA VAL A 84 -2.12 -9.02 -3.02
C VAL A 84 -0.89 -8.25 -2.52
N VAL A 85 -0.28 -8.71 -1.43
CA VAL A 85 0.93 -8.06 -0.91
C VAL A 85 2.07 -8.14 -1.93
N ALA A 86 2.26 -9.29 -2.57
CA ALA A 86 3.29 -9.43 -3.60
C ALA A 86 3.07 -8.45 -4.75
N ALA A 87 1.82 -8.28 -5.17
CA ALA A 87 1.47 -7.34 -6.24
C ALA A 87 1.74 -5.89 -5.83
N LEU A 88 1.41 -5.53 -4.59
CA LEU A 88 1.70 -4.20 -4.06
C LEU A 88 3.20 -3.91 -4.09
N LEU A 89 4.00 -4.82 -3.55
CA LEU A 89 5.45 -4.62 -3.48
C LEU A 89 6.09 -4.53 -4.87
N ALA A 90 5.57 -5.30 -5.84
CA ALA A 90 6.08 -5.26 -7.21
C ALA A 90 5.75 -3.95 -7.92
N ALA A 91 4.61 -3.34 -7.60
CA ALA A 91 4.14 -2.11 -8.27
C ALA A 91 4.62 -0.83 -7.59
N HIS A 92 5.03 -0.91 -6.33
CA HIS A 92 5.41 0.27 -5.55
C HIS A 92 6.85 0.69 -5.89
N PRO A 93 7.13 2.00 -6.04
CA PRO A 93 8.46 2.46 -6.46
C PRO A 93 9.51 2.48 -5.35
N TYR A 94 9.12 2.37 -4.07
CA TYR A 94 10.07 2.55 -2.97
C TYR A 94 10.88 1.28 -2.69
N GLU A 95 12.11 1.46 -2.20
CA GLU A 95 12.97 0.39 -1.72
C GLU A 95 12.32 -0.40 -0.58
N GLU A 96 11.76 0.33 0.37
CA GLU A 96 11.00 -0.23 1.49
C GLU A 96 9.60 0.36 1.47
N VAL A 97 8.60 -0.49 1.39
CA VAL A 97 7.20 -0.04 1.30
C VAL A 97 6.57 -0.02 2.69
N ALA A 98 5.98 1.13 3.05
CA ALA A 98 5.20 1.22 4.27
C ALA A 98 3.78 0.69 3.99
N TYR A 99 3.44 -0.44 4.58
CA TYR A 99 2.11 -1.01 4.48
C TYR A 99 1.74 -1.77 5.75
N ASP A 100 0.47 -1.91 6.00
CA ASP A 100 -0.04 -2.62 7.16
C ASP A 100 -1.23 -3.50 6.77
N LEU A 101 -1.37 -4.61 7.46
CA LEU A 101 -2.52 -5.50 7.34
C LEU A 101 -3.19 -5.62 8.69
N TYR A 102 -4.49 -5.31 8.74
CA TYR A 102 -5.28 -5.45 9.96
C TYR A 102 -6.34 -6.52 9.74
N ALA A 103 -6.41 -7.47 10.65
CA ALA A 103 -7.50 -8.46 10.62
C ALA A 103 -8.81 -7.75 10.97
N LEU A 104 -9.84 -7.98 10.18
CA LEU A 104 -11.15 -7.37 10.40
C LEU A 104 -12.08 -8.33 11.15
N ALA A 105 -12.94 -7.75 11.96
CA ALA A 105 -13.92 -8.53 12.70
C ALA A 105 -14.95 -9.22 11.80
#